data_82ae10d9945e5082aea991378658c37a
#
_entry.id   82ae10d9945e5082aea991378658c37a
#
_cell.length_a   1.000
_cell.length_b   1.000
_cell.length_c   1.000
_cell.angle_alpha   90.00
_cell.angle_beta   90.00
_cell.angle_gamma   90.00
#
_symmetry.space_group_name_H-M   'P 1'
#
loop_
_entity.id
_entity.type
_entity.pdbx_description
1 polymer ?
#
loop_
_entity_poly.entity_id
_entity_poly.type
_entity_poly.pdbx_seq_one_letter_code
_entity_poly.pdbx_strand_id
1 'polypeptide(L)'
;MQLRPYQQTAIDALWHYWKYRGKAPLICAPTGSGKSLLIAEICRKVLTDHPGTRIIQVTDSKELIEQNCKEFLKYYPEASTGIYSAGLGKKQKHADVTFAGIQSVYKHVYDFDPAIDLVIIDECHMIPKESDTRYGEFLKAVRIANPSAAFVGLTATPFRLDSGMLHQGEGALFDGIAYDININTLIKEGYLVPVISKGGIKNIDLSQVKTTAGEYNLGDLACAADDPALVEAACEEIRRYGADRRSWLIFAAGVDHAYHIQSLIPGSEVVIGEMNQKARDKIINNFRDGKIKCLINVNVLTKGFNAPCVDLIALMTATKSTSKYVQMVGRGTRTCQGKENCLLLDHGFNVQEHGPIDAVNPKTKGTGAAPMKQCPSCQALLYASARECNQCGYAYPEQETLPNHGTQAFDGAVLTDQIEPFWVTVRAVEYSRHQKEGKPDSVKVSYLTQGGERYNMWLAIEHGGFAAQQAFKWLNKIGSDATSVSEALEEALSGRWPMPRRIQCKQDGKW
;
A
#
# COMPACT_ATOMS: atom_id res chain seq x y z
N MET A 1 -19.09 17.26 6.52
CA MET A 1 -18.24 17.03 5.33
C MET A 1 -18.80 15.83 4.58
N GLN A 2 -18.85 15.86 3.26
CA GLN A 2 -19.48 14.79 2.49
C GLN A 2 -18.45 13.72 2.14
N LEU A 3 -18.79 12.43 2.29
CA LEU A 3 -17.95 11.31 1.83
C LEU A 3 -17.84 11.33 0.32
N ARG A 4 -16.69 10.93 -0.19
CA ARG A 4 -16.50 10.62 -1.61
C ARG A 4 -17.22 9.30 -1.95
N PRO A 5 -17.65 9.07 -3.21
CA PRO A 5 -18.38 7.86 -3.58
C PRO A 5 -17.71 6.55 -3.14
N TYR A 6 -16.40 6.41 -3.36
CA TYR A 6 -15.66 5.21 -2.94
C TYR A 6 -15.59 5.02 -1.41
N GLN A 7 -15.59 6.12 -0.65
CA GLN A 7 -15.63 6.06 0.82
C GLN A 7 -17.00 5.60 1.30
N GLN A 8 -18.08 6.11 0.69
CA GLN A 8 -19.43 5.63 0.98
C GLN A 8 -19.55 4.12 0.65
N THR A 9 -19.07 3.69 -0.52
CA THR A 9 -19.07 2.28 -0.89
C THR A 9 -18.31 1.41 0.12
N ALA A 10 -17.17 1.90 0.64
CA ALA A 10 -16.39 1.18 1.65
C ALA A 10 -17.15 1.04 2.97
N ILE A 11 -17.87 2.08 3.40
CA ILE A 11 -18.74 2.06 4.58
C ILE A 11 -19.89 1.07 4.38
N ASP A 12 -20.60 1.12 3.26
CA ASP A 12 -21.73 0.25 2.97
C ASP A 12 -21.29 -1.23 2.89
N ALA A 13 -20.13 -1.48 2.30
CA ALA A 13 -19.52 -2.82 2.24
C ALA A 13 -19.15 -3.35 3.63
N LEU A 14 -18.63 -2.47 4.53
CA LEU A 14 -18.35 -2.83 5.91
C LEU A 14 -19.61 -3.25 6.67
N TRP A 15 -20.70 -2.47 6.56
CA TRP A 15 -21.99 -2.79 7.18
C TRP A 15 -22.56 -4.10 6.64
N HIS A 16 -22.49 -4.29 5.32
CA HIS A 16 -22.90 -5.55 4.70
C HIS A 16 -22.07 -6.73 5.24
N TYR A 17 -20.75 -6.54 5.39
CA TYR A 17 -19.86 -7.57 5.92
C TYR A 17 -20.24 -7.97 7.34
N TRP A 18 -20.40 -7.02 8.26
CA TRP A 18 -20.78 -7.28 9.65
C TRP A 18 -22.14 -7.96 9.75
N LYS A 19 -23.07 -7.62 8.85
CA LYS A 19 -24.42 -8.21 8.86
C LYS A 19 -24.46 -9.67 8.36
N TYR A 20 -23.64 -10.04 7.37
CA TYR A 20 -23.81 -11.28 6.66
C TYR A 20 -22.60 -12.21 6.64
N ARG A 21 -21.40 -11.77 7.01
CA ARG A 21 -20.18 -12.53 6.81
C ARG A 21 -19.36 -12.77 8.08
N GLY A 22 -19.08 -11.74 8.86
CA GLY A 22 -18.23 -11.90 10.04
C GLY A 22 -18.04 -10.61 10.81
N LYS A 23 -17.31 -10.69 11.94
CA LYS A 23 -17.16 -9.59 12.90
C LYS A 23 -15.82 -8.87 12.84
N ALA A 24 -14.86 -9.36 12.05
CA ALA A 24 -13.50 -8.81 12.03
C ALA A 24 -12.97 -8.58 10.59
N PRO A 25 -13.62 -7.73 9.77
CA PRO A 25 -13.16 -7.44 8.42
C PRO A 25 -11.99 -6.45 8.35
N LEU A 26 -11.35 -6.44 7.16
CA LEU A 26 -10.39 -5.44 6.72
C LEU A 26 -11.02 -4.47 5.72
N ILE A 27 -10.62 -3.21 5.79
CA ILE A 27 -10.74 -2.25 4.68
C ILE A 27 -9.34 -1.96 4.17
N CYS A 28 -9.07 -2.33 2.92
CA CYS A 28 -7.82 -1.96 2.25
C CYS A 28 -7.98 -0.54 1.71
N ALA A 29 -7.18 0.38 2.25
CA ALA A 29 -7.27 1.79 1.92
C ALA A 29 -5.88 2.38 1.65
N PRO A 30 -5.57 2.77 0.40
CA PRO A 30 -4.28 3.33 0.03
C PRO A 30 -3.92 4.57 0.84
N THR A 31 -2.62 4.90 0.88
CA THR A 31 -2.17 6.17 1.46
C THR A 31 -2.80 7.33 0.65
N GLY A 32 -3.41 8.29 1.36
CA GLY A 32 -4.10 9.42 0.73
C GLY A 32 -5.59 9.18 0.42
N SER A 33 -6.13 7.97 0.60
CA SER A 33 -7.56 7.68 0.40
C SER A 33 -8.50 8.26 1.48
N GLY A 34 -7.95 8.86 2.54
CA GLY A 34 -8.75 9.43 3.64
C GLY A 34 -9.14 8.42 4.71
N LYS A 35 -8.23 7.51 5.12
CA LYS A 35 -8.45 6.56 6.22
C LYS A 35 -9.03 7.19 7.49
N SER A 36 -8.50 8.36 7.91
CA SER A 36 -9.00 9.06 9.10
C SER A 36 -10.49 9.47 8.97
N LEU A 37 -10.92 9.83 7.76
CA LEU A 37 -12.33 10.12 7.49
C LEU A 37 -13.19 8.85 7.52
N LEU A 38 -12.70 7.74 6.99
CA LEU A 38 -13.40 6.45 7.10
C LEU A 38 -13.57 6.04 8.56
N ILE A 39 -12.53 6.17 9.39
CA ILE A 39 -12.58 5.91 10.83
C ILE A 39 -13.63 6.80 11.49
N ALA A 40 -13.62 8.10 11.19
CA ALA A 40 -14.58 9.05 11.75
C ALA A 40 -16.03 8.70 11.38
N GLU A 41 -16.26 8.33 10.12
CA GLU A 41 -17.60 7.95 9.65
C GLU A 41 -18.06 6.61 10.24
N ILE A 42 -17.17 5.63 10.38
CA ILE A 42 -17.48 4.37 11.07
C ILE A 42 -17.95 4.66 12.50
N CYS A 43 -17.19 5.44 13.25
CA CYS A 43 -17.57 5.81 14.62
C CYS A 43 -18.91 6.54 14.66
N ARG A 44 -19.07 7.58 13.82
CA ARG A 44 -20.30 8.38 13.77
C ARG A 44 -21.52 7.49 13.47
N LYS A 45 -21.43 6.66 12.45
CA LYS A 45 -22.53 5.80 12.01
C LYS A 45 -22.87 4.75 13.07
N VAL A 46 -21.85 4.12 13.70
CA VAL A 46 -22.08 3.16 14.79
C VAL A 46 -22.78 3.83 15.97
N LEU A 47 -22.33 5.01 16.41
CA LEU A 47 -22.97 5.74 17.53
C LEU A 47 -24.40 6.21 17.21
N THR A 48 -24.67 6.52 15.93
CA THR A 48 -26.03 6.90 15.47
C THR A 48 -26.95 5.69 15.42
N ASP A 49 -26.50 4.59 14.83
CA ASP A 49 -27.29 3.37 14.63
C ASP A 49 -27.44 2.56 15.94
N HIS A 50 -26.44 2.66 16.84
CA HIS A 50 -26.35 1.92 18.10
C HIS A 50 -25.89 2.84 19.25
N PRO A 51 -26.76 3.70 19.79
CA PRO A 51 -26.41 4.58 20.91
C PRO A 51 -25.91 3.80 22.14
N GLY A 52 -24.91 4.32 22.80
CA GLY A 52 -24.28 3.68 23.96
C GLY A 52 -23.15 2.71 23.65
N THR A 53 -22.86 2.45 22.37
CA THR A 53 -21.71 1.64 21.94
C THR A 53 -20.39 2.24 22.42
N ARG A 54 -19.51 1.42 22.95
CA ARG A 54 -18.14 1.79 23.33
C ARG A 54 -17.16 1.44 22.21
N ILE A 55 -16.57 2.47 21.61
CA ILE A 55 -15.62 2.35 20.50
C ILE A 55 -14.22 2.67 20.99
N ILE A 56 -13.27 1.82 20.63
CA ILE A 56 -11.85 2.12 20.82
C ILE A 56 -11.11 2.06 19.47
N GLN A 57 -10.42 3.15 19.14
CA GLN A 57 -9.50 3.20 18.01
C GLN A 57 -8.08 3.04 18.53
N VAL A 58 -7.35 2.01 18.03
CA VAL A 58 -6.04 1.66 18.52
C VAL A 58 -4.97 1.89 17.45
N THR A 59 -3.86 2.51 17.84
CA THR A 59 -2.67 2.70 17.02
C THR A 59 -1.39 2.62 17.86
N ASP A 60 -0.24 2.51 17.21
CA ASP A 60 1.08 2.46 17.86
C ASP A 60 1.75 3.85 17.98
N SER A 61 1.24 4.87 17.29
CA SER A 61 1.83 6.21 17.21
C SER A 61 0.99 7.25 17.95
N LYS A 62 1.63 8.00 18.86
CA LYS A 62 1.01 9.10 19.57
C LYS A 62 0.52 10.23 18.63
N GLU A 63 1.23 10.46 17.53
CA GLU A 63 0.87 11.45 16.51
C GLU A 63 -0.45 11.08 15.83
N LEU A 64 -0.63 9.80 15.51
CA LEU A 64 -1.88 9.28 14.92
C LEU A 64 -3.04 9.32 15.89
N ILE A 65 -2.81 9.08 17.20
CA ILE A 65 -3.87 9.20 18.24
C ILE A 65 -4.46 10.60 18.23
N GLU A 66 -3.61 11.62 18.33
CA GLU A 66 -4.07 13.01 18.32
C GLU A 66 -4.69 13.43 16.99
N GLN A 67 -4.10 13.02 15.89
CA GLN A 67 -4.59 13.32 14.55
C GLN A 67 -5.98 12.72 14.33
N ASN A 68 -6.16 11.43 14.61
CA ASN A 68 -7.43 10.74 14.41
C ASN A 68 -8.52 11.31 15.32
N CYS A 69 -8.20 11.64 16.58
CA CYS A 69 -9.12 12.31 17.49
C CYS A 69 -9.54 13.70 16.97
N LYS A 70 -8.58 14.52 16.53
CA LYS A 70 -8.86 15.85 15.95
C LYS A 70 -9.68 15.76 14.67
N GLU A 71 -9.35 14.83 13.78
CA GLU A 71 -10.10 14.61 12.54
C GLU A 71 -11.53 14.17 12.84
N PHE A 72 -11.73 13.21 13.75
CA PHE A 72 -13.06 12.77 14.17
C PHE A 72 -13.91 13.92 14.70
N LEU A 73 -13.36 14.76 15.58
CA LEU A 73 -14.06 15.92 16.13
C LEU A 73 -14.42 16.99 15.10
N LYS A 74 -13.72 17.07 13.97
CA LYS A 74 -14.13 17.96 12.85
C LYS A 74 -15.43 17.49 12.19
N TYR A 75 -15.66 16.16 12.18
CA TYR A 75 -16.86 15.58 11.56
C TYR A 75 -18.00 15.39 12.54
N TYR A 76 -17.66 15.14 13.79
CA TYR A 76 -18.65 14.89 14.85
C TYR A 76 -18.23 15.64 16.13
N PRO A 77 -18.41 16.96 16.16
CA PRO A 77 -17.97 17.82 17.26
C PRO A 77 -18.65 17.50 18.61
N GLU A 78 -19.87 16.96 18.57
CA GLU A 78 -20.71 16.66 19.74
C GLU A 78 -20.36 15.31 20.37
N ALA A 79 -19.52 14.51 19.74
CA ALA A 79 -19.19 13.19 20.26
C ALA A 79 -18.37 13.26 21.55
N SER A 80 -18.72 12.37 22.49
CA SER A 80 -17.91 12.13 23.68
C SER A 80 -16.63 11.40 23.27
N THR A 81 -15.48 12.09 23.33
CA THR A 81 -14.18 11.53 22.94
C THR A 81 -13.19 11.52 24.08
N GLY A 82 -12.38 10.48 24.16
CA GLY A 82 -11.30 10.33 25.11
C GLY A 82 -9.97 9.94 24.45
N ILE A 83 -8.87 10.27 25.10
CA ILE A 83 -7.54 9.82 24.73
C ILE A 83 -7.00 8.93 25.84
N TYR A 84 -6.51 7.72 25.46
CA TYR A 84 -5.84 6.80 26.36
C TYR A 84 -4.41 6.53 25.88
N SER A 85 -3.48 7.35 26.37
CA SER A 85 -2.07 7.28 25.96
C SER A 85 -1.16 7.82 27.06
N ALA A 86 -0.25 6.96 27.54
CA ALA A 86 0.77 7.37 28.51
C ALA A 86 1.72 8.43 27.91
N GLY A 87 2.07 8.28 26.63
CA GLY A 87 2.93 9.24 25.92
C GLY A 87 2.33 10.63 25.75
N LEU A 88 0.99 10.76 25.90
CA LEU A 88 0.25 12.02 25.89
C LEU A 88 -0.21 12.44 27.29
N GLY A 89 0.12 11.69 28.34
CA GLY A 89 -0.27 11.96 29.71
C GLY A 89 -1.78 11.86 29.95
N LYS A 90 -2.55 11.16 29.12
CA LYS A 90 -4.01 11.08 29.19
C LYS A 90 -4.48 9.64 29.36
N LYS A 91 -5.46 9.40 30.25
CA LYS A 91 -6.07 8.09 30.53
C LYS A 91 -7.60 8.23 30.62
N GLN A 92 -8.24 8.77 29.58
CA GLN A 92 -9.68 9.00 29.51
C GLN A 92 -10.37 7.74 28.96
N LYS A 93 -11.19 7.06 29.76
CA LYS A 93 -11.80 5.76 29.45
C LYS A 93 -13.34 5.74 29.46
N HIS A 94 -13.97 6.87 29.81
CA HIS A 94 -15.44 6.95 29.92
C HIS A 94 -16.13 7.59 28.72
N ALA A 95 -15.38 7.88 27.66
CA ALA A 95 -15.91 8.45 26.43
C ALA A 95 -16.51 7.38 25.52
N ASP A 96 -17.45 7.77 24.66
CA ASP A 96 -18.04 6.86 23.67
C ASP A 96 -17.01 6.38 22.63
N VAL A 97 -16.10 7.29 22.24
CA VAL A 97 -14.97 6.97 21.35
C VAL A 97 -13.66 7.27 22.07
N THR A 98 -12.87 6.23 22.32
CA THR A 98 -11.55 6.36 22.92
C THR A 98 -10.46 6.15 21.87
N PHE A 99 -9.58 7.13 21.66
CA PHE A 99 -8.40 7.04 20.83
C PHE A 99 -7.20 6.59 21.69
N ALA A 100 -6.67 5.39 21.44
CA ALA A 100 -5.74 4.75 22.36
C ALA A 100 -4.43 4.33 21.71
N GLY A 101 -3.34 4.43 22.47
CA GLY A 101 -2.08 3.80 22.14
C GLY A 101 -2.03 2.36 22.64
N ILE A 102 -1.72 1.40 21.77
CA ILE A 102 -1.65 -0.01 22.15
C ILE A 102 -0.75 -0.25 23.36
N GLN A 103 0.39 0.45 23.44
CA GLN A 103 1.33 0.34 24.56
C GLN A 103 0.74 0.75 25.91
N SER A 104 -0.31 1.57 25.89
CA SER A 104 -0.96 2.08 27.08
C SER A 104 -2.20 1.27 27.48
N VAL A 105 -2.92 0.70 26.50
CA VAL A 105 -4.26 0.13 26.76
C VAL A 105 -4.26 -1.40 26.89
N TYR A 106 -3.25 -2.11 26.38
CA TYR A 106 -3.30 -3.56 26.25
C TYR A 106 -3.52 -4.35 27.55
N LYS A 107 -3.09 -3.81 28.71
CA LYS A 107 -3.33 -4.41 30.05
C LYS A 107 -4.54 -3.83 30.78
N HIS A 108 -5.22 -2.86 30.17
CA HIS A 108 -6.26 -2.05 30.84
C HIS A 108 -7.64 -2.22 30.21
N VAL A 109 -7.87 -3.31 29.46
CA VAL A 109 -9.16 -3.58 28.79
C VAL A 109 -10.32 -3.67 29.78
N TYR A 110 -10.08 -4.31 30.92
CA TYR A 110 -11.09 -4.49 31.98
C TYR A 110 -11.38 -3.22 32.80
N ASP A 111 -10.62 -2.15 32.57
CA ASP A 111 -10.88 -0.84 33.19
C ASP A 111 -12.01 -0.07 32.47
N PHE A 112 -12.43 -0.54 31.27
CA PHE A 112 -13.52 0.06 30.51
C PHE A 112 -14.87 -0.51 30.96
N ASP A 113 -15.74 0.40 31.45
CA ASP A 113 -17.11 0.09 31.88
C ASP A 113 -18.07 1.14 31.28
N PRO A 114 -19.04 0.73 30.43
CA PRO A 114 -19.23 -0.63 29.91
C PRO A 114 -18.08 -1.12 29.03
N ALA A 115 -18.06 -2.44 28.79
CA ALA A 115 -17.01 -3.08 27.98
C ALA A 115 -16.96 -2.56 26.54
N ILE A 116 -15.81 -2.74 25.89
CA ILE A 116 -15.58 -2.30 24.50
C ILE A 116 -16.43 -3.13 23.54
N ASP A 117 -17.22 -2.49 22.68
CA ASP A 117 -18.08 -3.12 21.67
C ASP A 117 -17.46 -3.13 20.27
N LEU A 118 -16.68 -2.10 19.92
CA LEU A 118 -16.01 -2.00 18.63
C LEU A 118 -14.55 -1.59 18.78
N VAL A 119 -13.68 -2.36 18.17
CA VAL A 119 -12.24 -2.07 18.04
C VAL A 119 -11.93 -1.69 16.60
N ILE A 120 -11.39 -0.49 16.39
CA ILE A 120 -10.88 -0.01 15.12
C ILE A 120 -9.35 0.02 15.19
N ILE A 121 -8.68 -0.68 14.27
CA ILE A 121 -7.22 -0.78 14.25
C ILE A 121 -6.71 -0.11 12.99
N ASP A 122 -6.07 1.05 13.16
CA ASP A 122 -5.40 1.75 12.07
C ASP A 122 -4.00 1.17 11.84
N GLU A 123 -3.57 1.11 10.57
CA GLU A 123 -2.33 0.47 10.12
C GLU A 123 -2.17 -0.96 10.67
N CYS A 124 -3.23 -1.77 10.58
CA CYS A 124 -3.31 -3.08 11.20
C CYS A 124 -2.29 -4.12 10.66
N HIS A 125 -1.59 -3.81 9.56
CA HIS A 125 -0.43 -4.60 9.10
C HIS A 125 0.73 -4.59 10.10
N MET A 126 0.77 -3.62 11.01
CA MET A 126 1.78 -3.54 12.08
C MET A 126 1.56 -4.53 13.22
N ILE A 127 0.41 -5.20 13.28
CA ILE A 127 0.12 -6.19 14.32
C ILE A 127 0.99 -7.42 14.06
N PRO A 128 1.89 -7.85 14.98
CA PRO A 128 2.66 -9.08 14.82
C PRO A 128 1.76 -10.33 14.78
N LYS A 129 2.26 -11.41 14.18
CA LYS A 129 1.48 -12.67 14.07
C LYS A 129 1.39 -13.40 15.42
N GLU A 130 2.41 -13.26 16.26
CA GLU A 130 2.51 -13.96 17.53
C GLU A 130 1.44 -13.47 18.51
N SER A 131 0.79 -14.42 19.18
CA SER A 131 -0.29 -14.17 20.16
C SER A 131 0.20 -13.45 21.43
N ASP A 132 1.49 -13.57 21.73
CA ASP A 132 2.11 -13.04 22.96
C ASP A 132 2.57 -11.60 22.82
N THR A 133 2.03 -10.89 21.83
CA THR A 133 2.28 -9.47 21.62
C THR A 133 1.23 -8.61 22.31
N ARG A 134 1.55 -7.33 22.52
CA ARG A 134 0.59 -6.36 23.11
C ARG A 134 -0.75 -6.33 22.37
N TYR A 135 -0.73 -6.43 21.04
CA TYR A 135 -1.95 -6.51 20.24
C TYR A 135 -2.69 -7.85 20.48
N GLY A 136 -1.99 -8.98 20.52
CA GLY A 136 -2.58 -10.27 20.78
C GLY A 136 -3.23 -10.33 22.18
N GLU A 137 -2.52 -9.87 23.22
CA GLU A 137 -3.05 -9.75 24.58
C GLU A 137 -4.30 -8.84 24.63
N PHE A 138 -4.23 -7.67 23.99
CA PHE A 138 -5.34 -6.72 23.92
C PHE A 138 -6.58 -7.33 23.25
N LEU A 139 -6.43 -7.90 22.06
CA LEU A 139 -7.56 -8.46 21.29
C LEU A 139 -8.18 -9.66 22.02
N LYS A 140 -7.35 -10.50 22.67
CA LYS A 140 -7.82 -11.61 23.50
C LYS A 140 -8.61 -11.09 24.72
N ALA A 141 -8.09 -10.09 25.41
CA ALA A 141 -8.78 -9.48 26.58
C ALA A 141 -10.12 -8.86 26.18
N VAL A 142 -10.19 -8.16 25.03
CA VAL A 142 -11.47 -7.58 24.54
C VAL A 142 -12.47 -8.69 24.25
N ARG A 143 -12.07 -9.77 23.57
CA ARG A 143 -12.97 -10.91 23.29
C ARG A 143 -13.46 -11.64 24.54
N ILE A 144 -12.64 -11.66 25.60
CA ILE A 144 -13.05 -12.22 26.89
C ILE A 144 -14.04 -11.28 27.60
N ALA A 145 -13.76 -9.98 27.62
CA ALA A 145 -14.62 -8.98 28.27
C ALA A 145 -15.96 -8.83 27.54
N ASN A 146 -15.95 -8.86 26.20
CA ASN A 146 -17.14 -8.80 25.36
C ASN A 146 -17.01 -9.78 24.17
N PRO A 147 -17.56 -11.00 24.24
CA PRO A 147 -17.57 -11.97 23.14
C PRO A 147 -18.30 -11.49 21.89
N SER A 148 -19.14 -10.45 22.02
CA SER A 148 -19.88 -9.85 20.90
C SER A 148 -19.13 -8.72 20.22
N ALA A 149 -17.98 -8.28 20.75
CA ALA A 149 -17.21 -7.19 20.21
C ALA A 149 -16.88 -7.40 18.72
N ALA A 150 -17.10 -6.35 17.93
CA ALA A 150 -16.72 -6.29 16.54
C ALA A 150 -15.33 -5.66 16.40
N PHE A 151 -14.65 -6.02 15.31
CA PHE A 151 -13.33 -5.50 14.97
C PHE A 151 -13.34 -4.99 13.54
N VAL A 152 -12.54 -3.98 13.24
CA VAL A 152 -12.24 -3.58 11.87
C VAL A 152 -10.81 -3.11 11.76
N GLY A 153 -10.09 -3.63 10.77
CA GLY A 153 -8.73 -3.21 10.45
C GLY A 153 -8.70 -2.30 9.22
N LEU A 154 -7.93 -1.23 9.28
CA LEU A 154 -7.64 -0.39 8.12
C LEU A 154 -6.15 -0.46 7.79
N THR A 155 -5.81 -0.64 6.52
CA THR A 155 -4.42 -0.69 6.06
C THR A 155 -4.30 -0.41 4.58
N ALA A 156 -3.15 0.10 4.15
CA ALA A 156 -2.82 0.16 2.72
C ALA A 156 -2.27 -1.19 2.20
N THR A 157 -1.77 -2.06 3.08
CA THR A 157 -1.14 -3.34 2.74
C THR A 157 -1.75 -4.46 3.61
N PRO A 158 -2.70 -5.27 3.08
CA PRO A 158 -3.41 -6.29 3.85
C PRO A 158 -2.58 -7.56 4.09
N PHE A 159 -1.25 -7.44 4.10
CA PHE A 159 -0.31 -8.55 4.26
C PHE A 159 0.93 -8.12 5.06
N ARG A 160 1.67 -9.12 5.55
CA ARG A 160 3.01 -8.97 6.15
C ARG A 160 4.05 -9.68 5.29
N LEU A 161 5.30 -9.23 5.38
CA LEU A 161 6.41 -9.82 4.61
C LEU A 161 6.71 -11.26 4.99
N ASP A 162 6.59 -11.58 6.26
CA ASP A 162 6.99 -12.85 6.89
C ASP A 162 5.85 -13.87 6.99
N SER A 163 4.60 -13.40 7.04
CA SER A 163 3.46 -14.24 7.41
C SER A 163 2.27 -14.19 6.45
N GLY A 164 2.38 -13.48 5.32
CA GLY A 164 1.36 -13.44 4.28
C GLY A 164 0.14 -12.56 4.61
N MET A 165 -1.02 -12.90 4.08
CA MET A 165 -2.24 -12.10 4.21
C MET A 165 -2.76 -12.07 5.65
N LEU A 166 -3.25 -10.90 6.11
CA LEU A 166 -3.74 -10.68 7.46
C LEU A 166 -5.03 -11.44 7.80
N HIS A 167 -5.78 -11.87 6.78
CA HIS A 167 -7.07 -12.55 6.89
C HIS A 167 -7.01 -14.01 6.46
N GLN A 168 -5.81 -14.60 6.29
CA GLN A 168 -5.65 -15.97 5.83
C GLN A 168 -4.69 -16.75 6.73
N GLY A 169 -4.92 -18.06 6.82
CA GLY A 169 -4.10 -19.00 7.60
C GLY A 169 -4.51 -19.10 9.07
N GLU A 170 -3.86 -20.04 9.75
CA GLU A 170 -4.10 -20.28 11.18
C GLU A 170 -3.68 -19.06 12.01
N GLY A 171 -4.55 -18.65 12.95
CA GLY A 171 -4.33 -17.46 13.77
C GLY A 171 -4.56 -16.13 13.05
N ALA A 172 -5.27 -16.12 11.90
CA ALA A 172 -5.66 -14.89 11.24
C ALA A 172 -6.46 -13.99 12.19
N LEU A 173 -6.06 -12.71 12.25
CA LEU A 173 -6.71 -11.72 13.13
C LEU A 173 -8.04 -11.21 12.57
N PHE A 174 -8.16 -11.24 11.25
CA PHE A 174 -9.31 -10.76 10.50
C PHE A 174 -9.91 -11.91 9.70
N ASP A 175 -11.21 -11.87 9.48
CA ASP A 175 -11.96 -12.94 8.82
C ASP A 175 -12.15 -12.70 7.30
N GLY A 176 -11.76 -11.53 6.79
CA GLY A 176 -11.76 -11.25 5.36
C GLY A 176 -11.59 -9.77 5.03
N ILE A 177 -11.70 -9.45 3.74
CA ILE A 177 -11.67 -8.06 3.25
C ILE A 177 -13.12 -7.64 2.94
N ALA A 178 -13.61 -6.61 3.64
CA ALA A 178 -14.90 -6.01 3.35
C ALA A 178 -14.86 -5.17 2.07
N TYR A 179 -13.82 -4.36 1.91
CA TYR A 179 -13.64 -3.53 0.73
C TYR A 179 -12.16 -3.24 0.47
N ASP A 180 -11.80 -3.23 -0.82
CA ASP A 180 -10.47 -2.89 -1.30
C ASP A 180 -10.57 -1.66 -2.22
N ILE A 181 -10.05 -0.53 -1.74
CA ILE A 181 -10.03 0.73 -2.47
C ILE A 181 -8.87 0.70 -3.46
N ASN A 182 -9.20 0.58 -4.75
CA ASN A 182 -8.20 0.50 -5.80
C ASN A 182 -7.55 1.87 -6.06
N ILE A 183 -6.21 1.95 -5.95
CA ILE A 183 -5.45 3.19 -6.15
C ILE A 183 -5.58 3.74 -7.57
N ASN A 184 -5.63 2.88 -8.60
CA ASN A 184 -5.79 3.30 -10.00
C ASN A 184 -7.14 3.95 -10.25
N THR A 185 -8.20 3.43 -9.62
CA THR A 185 -9.52 4.07 -9.65
C THR A 185 -9.45 5.48 -9.05
N LEU A 186 -8.77 5.64 -7.90
CA LEU A 186 -8.64 6.95 -7.27
C LEU A 186 -7.84 7.95 -8.13
N ILE A 187 -6.85 7.47 -8.88
CA ILE A 187 -6.09 8.31 -9.81
C ILE A 187 -6.96 8.70 -11.02
N LYS A 188 -7.66 7.74 -11.63
CA LYS A 188 -8.57 7.99 -12.78
C LYS A 188 -9.68 8.96 -12.43
N GLU A 189 -10.20 8.88 -11.21
CA GLU A 189 -11.25 9.78 -10.71
C GLU A 189 -10.69 11.11 -10.15
N GLY A 190 -9.38 11.33 -10.21
CA GLY A 190 -8.73 12.57 -9.76
C GLY A 190 -8.67 12.76 -8.25
N TYR A 191 -8.89 11.71 -7.46
CA TYR A 191 -8.74 11.76 -6.00
C TYR A 191 -7.29 11.60 -5.54
N LEU A 192 -6.45 11.00 -6.38
CA LEU A 192 -5.01 10.91 -6.24
C LEU A 192 -4.33 11.32 -7.55
N VAL A 193 -3.04 11.68 -7.48
CA VAL A 193 -2.21 11.91 -8.67
C VAL A 193 -1.31 10.72 -8.95
N PRO A 194 -0.94 10.46 -10.22
CA PRO A 194 0.00 9.41 -10.56
C PRO A 194 1.40 9.71 -10.03
N VAL A 195 2.16 8.65 -9.76
CA VAL A 195 3.59 8.72 -9.48
C VAL A 195 4.33 8.26 -10.72
N ILE A 196 5.27 9.09 -11.19
CA ILE A 196 6.19 8.77 -12.27
C ILE A 196 7.58 8.57 -11.69
N SER A 197 8.30 7.52 -12.07
CA SER A 197 9.63 7.27 -11.52
C SER A 197 10.72 7.45 -12.53
N LYS A 198 11.90 7.84 -12.03
CA LYS A 198 13.17 7.77 -12.72
C LYS A 198 14.17 7.08 -11.81
N GLY A 199 15.02 6.22 -12.37
CA GLY A 199 16.08 5.60 -11.59
C GLY A 199 17.28 6.52 -11.46
N GLY A 200 18.01 6.30 -10.37
CA GLY A 200 19.25 6.99 -10.11
C GLY A 200 20.38 6.52 -11.05
N ILE A 201 21.26 7.43 -11.42
CA ILE A 201 22.50 7.08 -12.15
C ILE A 201 23.40 6.24 -11.23
N LYS A 202 23.38 6.50 -9.93
CA LYS A 202 24.04 5.73 -8.88
C LYS A 202 23.04 5.27 -7.84
N ASN A 203 23.23 4.06 -7.33
CA ASN A 203 22.38 3.46 -6.30
C ASN A 203 23.21 2.98 -5.12
N ILE A 204 22.56 2.82 -3.96
CA ILE A 204 23.17 2.34 -2.73
C ILE A 204 23.67 0.90 -2.96
N ASP A 205 24.94 0.63 -2.62
CA ASP A 205 25.45 -0.74 -2.60
C ASP A 205 24.95 -1.48 -1.35
N LEU A 206 23.99 -2.36 -1.56
CA LEU A 206 23.37 -3.15 -0.49
C LEU A 206 24.09 -4.49 -0.22
N SER A 207 25.16 -4.80 -0.94
CA SER A 207 25.83 -6.12 -0.87
C SER A 207 26.39 -6.45 0.51
N GLN A 208 26.84 -5.44 1.26
CA GLN A 208 27.41 -5.57 2.60
C GLN A 208 26.41 -5.22 3.74
N VAL A 209 25.19 -4.80 3.39
CA VAL A 209 24.17 -4.41 4.37
C VAL A 209 23.49 -5.64 4.94
N LYS A 210 23.71 -5.90 6.23
CA LYS A 210 23.12 -7.01 6.96
C LYS A 210 21.61 -6.84 7.12
N THR A 211 20.93 -7.96 7.27
CA THR A 211 19.49 -8.00 7.56
C THR A 211 19.26 -8.46 8.99
N THR A 212 18.47 -7.72 9.75
CA THR A 212 18.07 -8.03 11.14
C THR A 212 16.54 -8.01 11.23
N ALA A 213 15.94 -9.08 11.75
CA ALA A 213 14.47 -9.21 11.88
C ALA A 213 13.70 -8.90 10.57
N GLY A 214 14.24 -9.31 9.41
CA GLY A 214 13.58 -9.11 8.11
C GLY A 214 13.74 -7.72 7.49
N GLU A 215 14.46 -6.78 8.14
CA GLU A 215 14.75 -5.45 7.61
C GLU A 215 16.27 -5.21 7.56
N TYR A 216 16.72 -4.25 6.77
CA TYR A 216 18.12 -3.85 6.73
C TYR A 216 18.59 -3.31 8.08
N ASN A 217 19.81 -3.67 8.49
CA ASN A 217 20.44 -3.05 9.66
C ASN A 217 20.63 -1.55 9.39
N LEU A 218 20.10 -0.72 10.30
CA LEU A 218 20.05 0.73 10.10
C LEU A 218 21.45 1.38 10.04
N GLY A 219 22.38 0.87 10.83
CA GLY A 219 23.77 1.38 10.85
C GLY A 219 24.51 1.05 9.55
N ASP A 220 24.45 -0.22 9.12
CA ASP A 220 25.06 -0.67 7.87
C ASP A 220 24.46 0.07 6.67
N LEU A 221 23.14 0.24 6.65
CA LEU A 221 22.44 0.95 5.58
C LEU A 221 22.80 2.44 5.56
N ALA A 222 22.90 3.08 6.72
CA ALA A 222 23.31 4.48 6.82
C ALA A 222 24.72 4.69 6.27
N CYS A 223 25.66 3.80 6.62
CA CYS A 223 27.03 3.86 6.10
C CYS A 223 27.07 3.63 4.57
N ALA A 224 26.32 2.65 4.05
CA ALA A 224 26.29 2.36 2.62
C ALA A 224 25.63 3.49 1.80
N ALA A 225 24.65 4.19 2.37
CA ALA A 225 23.95 5.29 1.72
C ALA A 225 24.74 6.62 1.77
N ASP A 226 25.66 6.77 2.71
CA ASP A 226 26.43 8.01 2.92
C ASP A 226 27.78 8.01 2.17
N ASP A 227 27.88 7.24 1.08
CA ASP A 227 29.02 7.34 0.17
C ASP A 227 29.04 8.71 -0.51
N PRO A 228 30.15 9.49 -0.41
CA PRO A 228 30.18 10.87 -0.91
C PRO A 228 29.86 10.98 -2.41
N ALA A 229 30.37 10.07 -3.22
CA ALA A 229 30.16 10.10 -4.66
C ALA A 229 28.72 9.71 -5.06
N LEU A 230 28.06 8.87 -4.24
CA LEU A 230 26.64 8.54 -4.38
C LEU A 230 25.78 9.73 -3.99
N VAL A 231 26.04 10.34 -2.82
CA VAL A 231 25.25 11.45 -2.29
C VAL A 231 25.33 12.67 -3.22
N GLU A 232 26.55 12.99 -3.71
CA GLU A 232 26.77 14.07 -4.67
C GLU A 232 25.95 13.84 -5.98
N ALA A 233 26.08 12.66 -6.59
CA ALA A 233 25.37 12.31 -7.82
C ALA A 233 23.86 12.35 -7.61
N ALA A 234 23.34 11.79 -6.51
CA ALA A 234 21.91 11.79 -6.19
C ALA A 234 21.38 13.22 -5.97
N CYS A 235 22.12 14.06 -5.25
CA CYS A 235 21.74 15.48 -5.04
C CYS A 235 21.75 16.27 -6.35
N GLU A 236 22.66 16.00 -7.27
CA GLU A 236 22.67 16.61 -8.60
C GLU A 236 21.45 16.19 -9.42
N GLU A 237 21.09 14.91 -9.40
CA GLU A 237 19.86 14.41 -10.03
C GLU A 237 18.60 15.04 -9.45
N ILE A 238 18.51 15.11 -8.11
CA ILE A 238 17.38 15.74 -7.42
C ILE A 238 17.24 17.21 -7.84
N ARG A 239 18.34 17.96 -7.91
CA ARG A 239 18.32 19.37 -8.37
C ARG A 239 17.91 19.47 -9.82
N ARG A 240 18.46 18.61 -10.70
CA ARG A 240 18.17 18.62 -12.14
C ARG A 240 16.72 18.27 -12.45
N TYR A 241 16.20 17.16 -11.91
CA TYR A 241 14.85 16.70 -12.15
C TYR A 241 13.80 17.43 -11.30
N GLY A 242 14.21 18.06 -10.22
CA GLY A 242 13.36 18.83 -9.33
C GLY A 242 13.30 20.33 -9.66
N ALA A 243 13.97 20.79 -10.73
CA ALA A 243 14.05 22.22 -11.04
C ALA A 243 12.66 22.87 -11.19
N ASP A 244 11.74 22.19 -11.85
CA ASP A 244 10.35 22.57 -12.08
C ASP A 244 9.37 22.11 -10.98
N ARG A 245 9.85 21.35 -9.98
CA ARG A 245 9.07 20.85 -8.86
C ARG A 245 9.06 21.84 -7.70
N ARG A 246 7.94 21.89 -6.97
CA ARG A 246 7.72 22.90 -5.92
C ARG A 246 8.00 22.42 -4.52
N SER A 247 7.83 21.12 -4.25
CA SER A 247 7.87 20.56 -2.89
C SER A 247 8.53 19.19 -2.90
N TRP A 248 9.75 19.10 -2.38
CA TRP A 248 10.58 17.90 -2.39
C TRP A 248 10.63 17.25 -1.01
N LEU A 249 10.44 15.94 -0.98
CA LEU A 249 10.55 15.13 0.23
C LEU A 249 11.63 14.07 0.03
N ILE A 250 12.71 14.14 0.80
CA ILE A 250 13.82 13.21 0.73
C ILE A 250 13.80 12.29 1.95
N PHE A 251 13.87 10.99 1.73
CA PHE A 251 14.01 9.98 2.76
C PHE A 251 15.47 9.54 2.84
N ALA A 252 16.17 9.94 3.91
CA ALA A 252 17.56 9.58 4.17
C ALA A 252 17.66 8.31 5.03
N ALA A 253 18.76 7.57 4.90
CA ALA A 253 19.00 6.32 5.62
C ALA A 253 19.43 6.53 7.07
N GLY A 254 20.11 7.66 7.37
CA GLY A 254 20.64 8.00 8.68
C GLY A 254 20.72 9.50 8.92
N VAL A 255 21.03 9.88 10.16
CA VAL A 255 21.09 11.30 10.57
C VAL A 255 22.25 12.03 9.88
N ASP A 256 23.45 11.45 9.90
CA ASP A 256 24.64 12.04 9.27
C ASP A 256 24.42 12.15 7.75
N HIS A 257 23.89 11.12 7.13
CA HIS A 257 23.49 11.12 5.74
C HIS A 257 22.48 12.25 5.42
N ALA A 258 21.50 12.52 6.30
CA ALA A 258 20.54 13.61 6.10
C ALA A 258 21.21 14.99 6.13
N TYR A 259 22.17 15.20 7.03
CA TYR A 259 22.92 16.45 7.09
C TYR A 259 23.92 16.58 5.91
N HIS A 260 24.49 15.47 5.46
CA HIS A 260 25.31 15.46 4.24
C HIS A 260 24.49 15.90 3.02
N ILE A 261 23.29 15.33 2.82
CA ILE A 261 22.34 15.77 1.77
C ILE A 261 22.02 17.27 1.94
N GLN A 262 21.75 17.74 3.16
CA GLN A 262 21.45 19.14 3.44
C GLN A 262 22.58 20.07 2.98
N SER A 263 23.82 19.69 3.21
CA SER A 263 25.00 20.49 2.81
C SER A 263 25.08 20.68 1.30
N LEU A 264 24.53 19.75 0.51
CA LEU A 264 24.55 19.75 -0.95
C LEU A 264 23.27 20.33 -1.59
N ILE A 265 22.19 20.52 -0.81
CA ILE A 265 20.94 21.11 -1.27
C ILE A 265 20.63 22.39 -0.47
N PRO A 266 21.11 23.56 -0.93
CA PRO A 266 20.90 24.81 -0.21
C PRO A 266 19.41 25.12 0.01
N GLY A 267 19.06 25.60 1.22
CA GLY A 267 17.69 25.94 1.59
C GLY A 267 16.82 24.73 1.95
N SER A 268 17.39 23.51 2.02
CA SER A 268 16.72 22.36 2.58
C SER A 268 16.73 22.36 4.12
N GLU A 269 15.76 21.68 4.71
CA GLU A 269 15.66 21.50 6.16
C GLU A 269 15.60 20.00 6.52
N VAL A 270 16.19 19.65 7.65
CA VAL A 270 16.23 18.27 8.15
C VAL A 270 15.26 18.08 9.30
N VAL A 271 14.53 16.95 9.29
CA VAL A 271 13.68 16.51 10.41
C VAL A 271 14.07 15.11 10.85
N ILE A 272 14.44 14.99 12.13
CA ILE A 272 14.86 13.74 12.77
C ILE A 272 14.08 13.46 14.06
N GLY A 273 14.14 12.21 14.56
CA GLY A 273 13.39 11.76 15.74
C GLY A 273 13.74 12.49 17.03
N GLU A 274 14.99 12.82 17.21
CA GLU A 274 15.53 13.45 18.44
C GLU A 274 15.26 14.97 18.53
N MET A 275 14.73 15.54 17.44
CA MET A 275 14.44 16.97 17.39
C MET A 275 13.32 17.37 18.36
N ASN A 276 13.45 18.53 19.01
CA ASN A 276 12.42 19.12 19.83
C ASN A 276 11.09 19.27 19.03
N GLN A 277 9.97 18.88 19.63
CA GLN A 277 8.66 18.85 18.97
C GLN A 277 8.27 20.21 18.37
N LYS A 278 8.47 21.32 19.11
CA LYS A 278 8.13 22.67 18.60
C LYS A 278 8.98 23.08 17.40
N ALA A 279 10.27 22.73 17.40
CA ALA A 279 11.16 23.00 16.27
C ALA A 279 10.74 22.18 15.06
N ARG A 280 10.43 20.89 15.25
CA ARG A 280 9.93 19.99 14.21
C ARG A 280 8.63 20.51 13.60
N ASP A 281 7.66 20.88 14.42
CA ASP A 281 6.37 21.39 13.97
C ASP A 281 6.54 22.69 13.16
N LYS A 282 7.46 23.56 13.56
CA LYS A 282 7.79 24.79 12.82
C LYS A 282 8.32 24.49 11.42
N ILE A 283 9.27 23.56 11.29
CA ILE A 283 9.84 23.15 9.99
C ILE A 283 8.72 22.53 9.12
N ILE A 284 7.95 21.60 9.67
CA ILE A 284 6.85 20.93 8.96
C ILE A 284 5.81 21.96 8.47
N ASN A 285 5.44 22.94 9.29
CA ASN A 285 4.48 23.96 8.89
C ASN A 285 5.07 24.88 7.81
N ASN A 286 6.33 25.29 7.93
CA ASN A 286 7.00 26.08 6.89
C ASN A 286 7.08 25.30 5.55
N PHE A 287 7.32 24.01 5.58
CA PHE A 287 7.30 23.17 4.38
C PHE A 287 5.90 23.07 3.78
N ARG A 288 4.86 22.90 4.60
CA ARG A 288 3.45 22.90 4.14
C ARG A 288 3.03 24.24 3.52
N ASP A 289 3.53 25.33 4.09
CA ASP A 289 3.27 26.70 3.61
C ASP A 289 4.10 27.05 2.35
N GLY A 290 4.97 26.14 1.87
CA GLY A 290 5.84 26.38 0.71
C GLY A 290 7.01 27.32 0.98
N LYS A 291 7.32 27.65 2.24
CA LYS A 291 8.48 28.47 2.64
C LYS A 291 9.77 27.68 2.56
N ILE A 292 9.69 26.35 2.67
CA ILE A 292 10.78 25.40 2.49
C ILE A 292 10.44 24.52 1.29
N LYS A 293 11.31 24.50 0.28
CA LYS A 293 11.12 23.69 -0.93
C LYS A 293 11.48 22.22 -0.70
N CYS A 294 12.53 21.94 0.05
CA CYS A 294 13.09 20.62 0.24
C CYS A 294 13.10 20.24 1.72
N LEU A 295 12.46 19.14 2.06
CA LEU A 295 12.43 18.56 3.39
C LEU A 295 13.11 17.19 3.38
N ILE A 296 14.15 17.02 4.19
CA ILE A 296 14.90 15.77 4.35
C ILE A 296 14.47 15.15 5.67
N ASN A 297 14.16 13.86 5.66
CA ASN A 297 13.74 13.19 6.89
C ASN A 297 14.39 11.82 7.09
N VAL A 298 14.54 11.44 8.37
CA VAL A 298 15.02 10.12 8.77
C VAL A 298 13.93 9.44 9.60
N ASN A 299 13.17 8.53 8.99
CA ASN A 299 12.15 7.68 9.63
C ASN A 299 11.02 8.42 10.39
N VAL A 300 10.91 9.75 10.31
CA VAL A 300 9.91 10.54 11.08
C VAL A 300 8.63 10.76 10.30
N LEU A 301 8.72 11.04 9.01
CA LEU A 301 7.56 11.47 8.20
C LEU A 301 6.86 10.31 7.47
N THR A 302 7.16 9.07 7.84
CA THR A 302 6.48 7.87 7.30
C THR A 302 5.06 7.73 7.82
N LYS A 303 4.77 8.20 9.05
CA LYS A 303 3.44 8.14 9.70
C LYS A 303 2.95 9.54 10.06
N GLY A 304 1.63 9.77 9.99
CA GLY A 304 0.99 11.00 10.48
C GLY A 304 1.31 12.30 9.74
N PHE A 305 2.25 12.31 8.81
CA PHE A 305 2.65 13.50 8.06
C PHE A 305 1.69 13.79 6.89
N ASN A 306 1.18 15.00 6.83
CA ASN A 306 0.29 15.46 5.76
C ASN A 306 0.85 16.69 5.05
N ALA A 307 1.41 16.49 3.85
CA ALA A 307 1.86 17.56 2.95
C ALA A 307 1.41 17.20 1.51
N PRO A 308 0.19 17.61 1.11
CA PRO A 308 -0.40 17.22 -0.18
C PRO A 308 0.40 17.69 -1.40
N CYS A 309 1.11 18.81 -1.26
CA CYS A 309 1.82 19.45 -2.37
C CYS A 309 3.17 18.82 -2.72
N VAL A 310 3.60 17.76 -2.01
CA VAL A 310 4.83 17.03 -2.36
C VAL A 310 4.72 16.49 -3.79
N ASP A 311 5.55 17.00 -4.69
CA ASP A 311 5.55 16.68 -6.12
C ASP A 311 6.90 16.05 -6.58
N LEU A 312 7.86 15.89 -5.66
CA LEU A 312 9.06 15.09 -5.82
C LEU A 312 9.34 14.31 -4.53
N ILE A 313 9.57 13.01 -4.67
CA ILE A 313 10.08 12.14 -3.60
C ILE A 313 11.42 11.55 -4.05
N ALA A 314 12.45 11.65 -3.20
CA ALA A 314 13.71 10.95 -3.39
C ALA A 314 13.88 9.90 -2.27
N LEU A 315 14.02 8.64 -2.65
CA LEU A 315 14.35 7.55 -1.74
C LEU A 315 15.87 7.34 -1.74
N MET A 316 16.56 8.05 -0.84
CA MET A 316 17.99 7.85 -0.56
C MET A 316 18.17 6.86 0.61
N THR A 317 17.33 5.85 0.65
CA THR A 317 17.31 4.75 1.62
C THR A 317 16.71 3.53 0.99
N ALA A 318 17.00 2.36 1.52
CA ALA A 318 16.41 1.09 1.13
C ALA A 318 15.56 0.51 2.26
N THR A 319 14.54 -0.28 1.93
CA THR A 319 13.75 -1.02 2.91
C THR A 319 13.31 -2.36 2.33
N LYS A 320 13.24 -3.40 3.17
CA LYS A 320 12.57 -4.66 2.83
C LYS A 320 11.08 -4.63 3.16
N SER A 321 10.63 -3.61 3.90
CA SER A 321 9.23 -3.45 4.27
C SER A 321 8.41 -2.82 3.15
N THR A 322 7.57 -3.62 2.50
CA THR A 322 6.63 -3.16 1.48
C THR A 322 5.69 -2.08 2.01
N SER A 323 5.24 -2.21 3.26
CA SER A 323 4.38 -1.20 3.89
C SER A 323 5.09 0.14 4.05
N LYS A 324 6.38 0.13 4.46
CA LYS A 324 7.20 1.35 4.57
C LYS A 324 7.39 2.00 3.20
N TYR A 325 7.71 1.21 2.16
CA TYR A 325 7.82 1.69 0.79
C TYR A 325 6.51 2.34 0.31
N VAL A 326 5.37 1.65 0.44
CA VAL A 326 4.05 2.18 0.05
C VAL A 326 3.71 3.46 0.82
N GLN A 327 4.04 3.54 2.10
CA GLN A 327 3.83 4.75 2.90
C GLN A 327 4.72 5.91 2.45
N MET A 328 6.00 5.68 2.13
CA MET A 328 6.92 6.71 1.62
C MET A 328 6.43 7.26 0.28
N VAL A 329 6.20 6.40 -0.70
CA VAL A 329 5.76 6.81 -2.05
C VAL A 329 4.35 7.40 -2.03
N GLY A 330 3.46 6.86 -1.21
CA GLY A 330 2.10 7.35 -1.03
C GLY A 330 1.99 8.78 -0.46
N ARG A 331 3.08 9.39 0.03
CA ARG A 331 3.09 10.82 0.35
C ARG A 331 2.96 11.69 -0.90
N GLY A 332 3.45 11.20 -2.04
CA GLY A 332 3.40 11.88 -3.33
C GLY A 332 2.10 11.70 -4.11
N THR A 333 1.21 10.77 -3.73
CA THR A 333 -0.03 10.53 -4.50
C THR A 333 -1.15 11.55 -4.23
N ARG A 334 -1.04 12.36 -3.19
CA ARG A 334 -2.08 13.31 -2.79
C ARG A 334 -2.24 14.45 -3.78
N THR A 335 -3.49 14.88 -3.98
CA THR A 335 -3.81 16.02 -4.85
C THR A 335 -3.48 17.36 -4.18
N CYS A 336 -2.98 18.30 -4.97
CA CYS A 336 -2.74 19.69 -4.60
C CYS A 336 -2.95 20.55 -5.85
N GLN A 337 -3.35 21.81 -5.68
CA GLN A 337 -3.58 22.72 -6.81
C GLN A 337 -2.32 22.87 -7.69
N GLY A 338 -2.46 22.62 -8.98
CA GLY A 338 -1.39 22.69 -9.97
C GLY A 338 -0.39 21.54 -9.89
N LYS A 339 -0.73 20.44 -9.20
CA LYS A 339 0.07 19.20 -9.17
C LYS A 339 -0.58 18.16 -10.07
N GLU A 340 0.09 17.78 -11.14
CA GLU A 340 -0.36 16.78 -12.11
C GLU A 340 0.11 15.36 -11.75
N ASN A 341 1.33 15.27 -11.22
CA ASN A 341 1.95 14.01 -10.84
C ASN A 341 2.98 14.22 -9.71
N CYS A 342 3.55 13.14 -9.20
CA CYS A 342 4.71 13.18 -8.32
C CYS A 342 5.87 12.41 -8.97
N LEU A 343 7.05 13.04 -9.02
CA LEU A 343 8.27 12.38 -9.47
C LEU A 343 8.89 11.59 -8.31
N LEU A 344 9.18 10.34 -8.55
CA LEU A 344 9.92 9.46 -7.65
C LEU A 344 11.34 9.24 -8.20
N LEU A 345 12.36 9.56 -7.40
CA LEU A 345 13.75 9.20 -7.64
C LEU A 345 14.13 8.12 -6.63
N ASP A 346 14.44 6.93 -7.09
CA ASP A 346 14.75 5.79 -6.23
C ASP A 346 16.23 5.40 -6.35
N HIS A 347 17.02 5.72 -5.32
CA HIS A 347 18.43 5.37 -5.20
C HIS A 347 18.66 4.12 -4.33
N GLY A 348 17.59 3.53 -3.78
CA GLY A 348 17.64 2.39 -2.86
C GLY A 348 17.10 1.08 -3.43
N PHE A 349 16.85 0.99 -4.74
CA PHE A 349 16.24 -0.18 -5.39
C PHE A 349 14.86 -0.59 -4.85
N ASN A 350 14.15 0.33 -4.18
CA ASN A 350 12.87 0.01 -3.55
C ASN A 350 11.78 -0.38 -4.57
N VAL A 351 11.71 0.34 -5.70
CA VAL A 351 10.76 0.01 -6.79
C VAL A 351 11.06 -1.36 -7.36
N GLN A 352 12.35 -1.74 -7.47
CA GLN A 352 12.78 -3.05 -7.93
C GLN A 352 12.40 -4.16 -6.95
N GLU A 353 12.64 -3.89 -5.67
CA GLU A 353 12.39 -4.84 -4.60
C GLU A 353 10.90 -5.11 -4.38
N HIS A 354 10.07 -4.07 -4.46
CA HIS A 354 8.65 -4.13 -4.08
C HIS A 354 7.69 -4.10 -5.27
N GLY A 355 8.13 -3.67 -6.44
CA GLY A 355 7.28 -3.44 -7.61
C GLY A 355 6.44 -2.15 -7.53
N PRO A 356 5.52 -1.96 -8.48
CA PRO A 356 4.61 -0.82 -8.50
C PRO A 356 3.72 -0.77 -7.25
N ILE A 357 3.45 0.43 -6.71
CA ILE A 357 2.67 0.61 -5.48
C ILE A 357 1.21 0.16 -5.58
N ASP A 358 0.67 0.05 -6.77
CA ASP A 358 -0.68 -0.41 -7.09
C ASP A 358 -0.77 -1.92 -7.35
N ALA A 359 0.36 -2.62 -7.40
CA ALA A 359 0.46 -4.06 -7.64
C ALA A 359 1.30 -4.79 -6.57
N VAL A 360 1.46 -4.19 -5.41
CA VAL A 360 2.23 -4.79 -4.31
C VAL A 360 1.56 -6.05 -3.80
N ASN A 361 2.30 -7.14 -3.80
CA ASN A 361 1.84 -8.45 -3.32
C ASN A 361 2.79 -8.99 -2.24
N PRO A 362 2.30 -9.84 -1.32
CA PRO A 362 3.19 -10.55 -0.42
C PRO A 362 4.16 -11.42 -1.22
N LYS A 363 5.45 -11.33 -0.94
CA LYS A 363 6.45 -12.19 -1.57
C LYS A 363 6.18 -13.65 -1.19
N THR A 364 5.85 -14.48 -2.16
CA THR A 364 5.90 -15.93 -1.99
C THR A 364 7.35 -16.38 -2.23
N LYS A 365 7.90 -17.20 -1.32
CA LYS A 365 9.24 -17.78 -1.49
C LYS A 365 9.35 -18.39 -2.89
N GLY A 366 10.25 -17.88 -3.74
CA GLY A 366 10.53 -18.39 -5.07
C GLY A 366 10.08 -17.55 -6.27
N THR A 367 9.42 -16.38 -6.07
CA THR A 367 9.07 -15.48 -7.18
C THR A 367 9.95 -14.23 -7.12
N GLY A 368 10.99 -14.16 -7.93
CA GLY A 368 11.72 -12.91 -8.18
C GLY A 368 10.78 -11.82 -8.74
N ALA A 369 11.09 -10.56 -8.47
CA ALA A 369 10.41 -9.44 -9.12
C ALA A 369 10.55 -9.55 -10.64
N ALA A 370 9.56 -9.08 -11.41
CA ALA A 370 9.65 -9.07 -12.86
C ALA A 370 10.87 -8.21 -13.28
N PRO A 371 11.72 -8.68 -14.20
CA PRO A 371 12.89 -7.93 -14.62
C PRO A 371 12.47 -6.65 -15.33
N MET A 372 13.20 -5.59 -15.11
CA MET A 372 12.91 -4.26 -15.64
C MET A 372 14.14 -3.68 -16.35
N LYS A 373 13.97 -2.63 -17.17
CA LYS A 373 15.04 -1.97 -17.92
C LYS A 373 14.86 -0.45 -17.94
N GLN A 374 15.95 0.28 -18.18
CA GLN A 374 15.98 1.72 -18.26
C GLN A 374 15.88 2.21 -19.72
N CYS A 375 15.08 3.25 -19.96
CA CYS A 375 15.07 3.90 -21.24
C CYS A 375 16.38 4.69 -21.48
N PRO A 376 17.18 4.36 -22.50
CA PRO A 376 18.44 5.05 -22.73
C PRO A 376 18.26 6.51 -23.17
N SER A 377 17.05 6.90 -23.60
CA SER A 377 16.74 8.25 -24.04
C SER A 377 16.28 9.16 -22.91
N CYS A 378 15.29 8.74 -22.10
CA CYS A 378 14.70 9.58 -21.04
C CYS A 378 14.90 9.03 -19.64
N GLN A 379 15.58 7.88 -19.51
CA GLN A 379 15.86 7.17 -18.27
C GLN A 379 14.60 6.70 -17.50
N ALA A 380 13.45 6.69 -18.15
CA ALA A 380 12.22 6.14 -17.58
C ALA A 380 12.33 4.64 -17.36
N LEU A 381 11.71 4.16 -16.29
CA LEU A 381 11.68 2.79 -15.83
C LEU A 381 10.58 1.99 -16.52
N LEU A 382 10.93 0.88 -17.13
CA LEU A 382 10.05 0.06 -17.95
C LEU A 382 10.28 -1.43 -17.64
N TYR A 383 9.28 -2.26 -17.81
CA TYR A 383 9.52 -3.70 -17.79
C TYR A 383 10.56 -4.09 -18.86
N ALA A 384 11.40 -5.07 -18.56
CA ALA A 384 12.44 -5.54 -19.49
C ALA A 384 11.88 -5.94 -20.86
N SER A 385 10.60 -6.33 -20.89
CA SER A 385 9.83 -6.70 -22.06
C SER A 385 9.25 -5.54 -22.87
N ALA A 386 9.30 -4.29 -22.38
CA ALA A 386 8.76 -3.13 -23.11
C ALA A 386 9.54 -2.93 -24.42
N ARG A 387 8.85 -2.87 -25.54
CA ARG A 387 9.47 -2.63 -26.87
C ARG A 387 9.62 -1.18 -27.20
N GLU A 388 8.87 -0.31 -26.53
CA GLU A 388 8.86 1.14 -26.69
C GLU A 388 8.74 1.83 -25.33
N CYS A 389 9.37 2.97 -25.16
CA CYS A 389 9.26 3.77 -23.95
C CYS A 389 7.94 4.56 -23.97
N ASN A 390 7.07 4.31 -23.04
CA ASN A 390 5.78 4.99 -22.90
C ASN A 390 5.89 6.47 -22.49
N GLN A 391 7.09 6.94 -22.09
CA GLN A 391 7.31 8.34 -21.73
C GLN A 391 7.91 9.18 -22.87
N CYS A 392 8.77 8.60 -23.71
CA CYS A 392 9.44 9.36 -24.76
C CYS A 392 9.37 8.71 -26.16
N GLY A 393 8.68 7.59 -26.33
CA GLY A 393 8.56 6.90 -27.61
C GLY A 393 9.84 6.20 -28.10
N TYR A 394 10.86 6.04 -27.26
CA TYR A 394 12.08 5.34 -27.66
C TYR A 394 11.77 3.85 -27.93
N ALA A 395 11.95 3.41 -29.20
CA ALA A 395 11.79 2.02 -29.58
C ALA A 395 13.09 1.25 -29.30
N TYR A 396 12.99 0.15 -28.57
CA TYR A 396 14.13 -0.73 -28.31
C TYR A 396 14.38 -1.63 -29.52
N PRO A 397 15.65 -1.76 -29.99
CA PRO A 397 15.98 -2.72 -31.03
C PRO A 397 15.68 -4.14 -30.58
N GLU A 398 15.17 -4.98 -31.50
CA GLU A 398 14.96 -6.40 -31.22
C GLU A 398 16.31 -7.07 -30.90
N GLN A 399 16.47 -7.55 -29.67
CA GLN A 399 17.67 -8.26 -29.26
C GLN A 399 17.52 -9.77 -29.48
N GLU A 400 18.46 -10.35 -30.21
CA GLU A 400 18.75 -11.78 -30.17
C GLU A 400 19.24 -12.15 -28.76
N THR A 401 18.63 -13.17 -28.17
CA THR A 401 18.86 -13.59 -26.78
C THR A 401 20.25 -14.26 -26.62
N LEU A 402 21.15 -13.59 -25.89
CA LEU A 402 22.27 -14.21 -25.21
C LEU A 402 22.24 -13.87 -23.72
N PRO A 403 22.50 -14.84 -22.82
CA PRO A 403 22.42 -14.59 -21.38
C PRO A 403 23.68 -13.87 -20.89
N ASN A 404 23.52 -12.71 -20.29
CA ASN A 404 24.64 -12.06 -19.59
C ASN A 404 24.18 -11.42 -18.27
N HIS A 405 24.85 -11.82 -17.19
CA HIS A 405 24.72 -11.24 -15.87
C HIS A 405 25.51 -9.92 -15.80
N GLY A 406 24.82 -8.80 -15.74
CA GLY A 406 25.41 -7.49 -15.53
C GLY A 406 24.52 -6.63 -14.67
N THR A 407 25.05 -6.16 -13.56
CA THR A 407 24.45 -5.23 -12.63
C THR A 407 24.23 -3.86 -13.29
N GLN A 408 23.00 -3.49 -13.58
CA GLN A 408 22.62 -2.12 -13.94
C GLN A 408 21.31 -1.70 -13.26
N ALA A 409 21.22 -0.41 -12.95
CA ALA A 409 20.15 0.22 -12.19
C ALA A 409 18.79 0.12 -12.86
N PHE A 410 17.78 0.16 -12.04
CA PHE A 410 16.42 -0.25 -12.27
C PHE A 410 15.44 0.90 -12.47
N ASP A 411 14.52 0.74 -13.43
CA ASP A 411 13.55 1.72 -13.83
C ASP A 411 12.19 1.09 -14.20
N GLY A 412 11.15 1.19 -13.38
CA GLY A 412 9.84 0.56 -13.56
C GLY A 412 8.64 1.45 -13.42
N ALA A 413 7.56 1.03 -14.06
CA ALA A 413 6.26 1.61 -13.84
C ALA A 413 5.90 1.55 -12.36
N VAL A 414 5.55 2.69 -11.78
CA VAL A 414 5.05 2.79 -10.40
C VAL A 414 3.56 2.46 -10.34
N LEU A 415 2.89 2.40 -11.50
CA LEU A 415 1.49 2.08 -11.67
C LEU A 415 1.29 1.06 -12.79
N THR A 416 0.42 0.08 -12.58
CA THR A 416 0.10 -0.96 -13.58
C THR A 416 -0.59 -0.40 -14.82
N ASP A 417 -1.22 0.77 -14.74
CA ASP A 417 -1.84 1.45 -15.87
C ASP A 417 -0.84 2.07 -16.86
N GLN A 418 0.43 2.16 -16.48
CA GLN A 418 1.52 2.57 -17.37
C GLN A 418 1.95 1.45 -18.31
N ILE A 419 1.35 0.26 -18.18
CA ILE A 419 1.52 -0.87 -19.08
C ILE A 419 0.39 -0.81 -20.11
N GLU A 420 0.69 -0.42 -21.35
CA GLU A 420 -0.29 -0.50 -22.41
C GLU A 420 -0.65 -1.96 -22.71
N PRO A 421 -1.94 -2.31 -22.61
CA PRO A 421 -2.38 -3.65 -22.96
C PRO A 421 -2.27 -3.86 -24.47
N PHE A 422 -1.67 -4.95 -24.91
CA PHE A 422 -1.60 -5.31 -26.31
C PHE A 422 -2.65 -6.37 -26.67
N TRP A 423 -3.07 -6.35 -27.95
CA TRP A 423 -4.06 -7.27 -28.46
C TRP A 423 -3.41 -8.48 -29.12
N VAL A 424 -3.82 -9.68 -28.73
CA VAL A 424 -3.33 -10.93 -29.31
C VAL A 424 -4.50 -11.65 -30.01
N THR A 425 -4.25 -12.11 -31.22
CA THR A 425 -5.25 -12.90 -31.99
C THR A 425 -5.26 -14.34 -31.50
N VAL A 426 -6.42 -14.81 -31.09
CA VAL A 426 -6.64 -16.15 -30.54
C VAL A 426 -6.99 -17.10 -31.69
N ARG A 427 -6.31 -18.25 -31.76
CA ARG A 427 -6.56 -19.35 -32.68
C ARG A 427 -7.49 -20.40 -32.07
N ALA A 428 -7.29 -20.72 -30.80
CA ALA A 428 -8.07 -21.71 -30.06
C ALA A 428 -8.10 -21.38 -28.57
N VAL A 429 -9.11 -21.89 -27.87
CA VAL A 429 -9.22 -21.83 -26.42
C VAL A 429 -9.39 -23.24 -25.88
N GLU A 430 -8.60 -23.59 -24.88
CA GLU A 430 -8.70 -24.88 -24.17
C GLU A 430 -9.15 -24.62 -22.73
N TYR A 431 -10.02 -25.50 -22.24
CA TYR A 431 -10.55 -25.44 -20.88
C TYR A 431 -10.18 -26.71 -20.13
N SER A 432 -9.68 -26.56 -18.90
CA SER A 432 -9.32 -27.69 -18.05
C SER A 432 -9.51 -27.37 -16.58
N ARG A 433 -9.74 -28.41 -15.78
CA ARG A 433 -9.74 -28.31 -14.33
C ARG A 433 -8.29 -28.14 -13.84
N HIS A 434 -8.07 -27.15 -13.01
CA HIS A 434 -6.79 -26.93 -12.37
C HIS A 434 -6.90 -27.21 -10.87
N GLN A 435 -6.11 -28.18 -10.40
CA GLN A 435 -6.05 -28.59 -9.01
C GLN A 435 -4.75 -28.13 -8.39
N LYS A 436 -4.82 -27.62 -7.18
CA LYS A 436 -3.65 -27.23 -6.39
C LYS A 436 -3.86 -27.69 -4.94
N GLU A 437 -2.89 -28.42 -4.42
CA GLU A 437 -2.93 -28.96 -3.07
C GLU A 437 -3.27 -27.90 -2.02
N GLY A 438 -4.28 -28.16 -1.17
CA GLY A 438 -4.75 -27.26 -0.12
C GLY A 438 -5.60 -26.05 -0.60
N LYS A 439 -6.05 -26.03 -1.87
CA LYS A 439 -6.93 -24.98 -2.40
C LYS A 439 -8.12 -25.59 -3.15
N PRO A 440 -9.27 -24.88 -3.20
CA PRO A 440 -10.36 -25.26 -4.07
C PRO A 440 -9.93 -25.31 -5.53
N ASP A 441 -10.61 -26.12 -6.34
CA ASP A 441 -10.36 -26.22 -7.76
C ASP A 441 -10.67 -24.91 -8.51
N SER A 442 -10.09 -24.72 -9.68
CA SER A 442 -10.36 -23.60 -10.57
C SER A 442 -10.46 -24.05 -12.03
N VAL A 443 -11.15 -23.28 -12.86
CA VAL A 443 -11.14 -23.50 -14.32
C VAL A 443 -9.92 -22.80 -14.89
N LYS A 444 -9.04 -23.54 -15.55
CA LYS A 444 -7.93 -23.00 -16.35
C LYS A 444 -8.42 -22.77 -17.77
N VAL A 445 -8.38 -21.54 -18.24
CA VAL A 445 -8.65 -21.13 -19.62
C VAL A 445 -7.32 -20.83 -20.29
N SER A 446 -6.98 -21.57 -21.35
CA SER A 446 -5.73 -21.41 -22.09
C SER A 446 -6.04 -20.90 -23.50
N TYR A 447 -5.61 -19.68 -23.80
CA TYR A 447 -5.73 -19.08 -25.12
C TYR A 447 -4.49 -19.39 -25.95
N LEU A 448 -4.66 -20.03 -27.11
CA LEU A 448 -3.61 -20.35 -28.06
C LEU A 448 -3.59 -19.29 -29.18
N THR A 449 -2.44 -18.71 -29.44
CA THR A 449 -2.27 -17.69 -30.47
C THR A 449 -1.88 -18.26 -31.81
N GLN A 450 -1.96 -17.46 -32.88
CA GLN A 450 -1.47 -17.85 -34.19
C GLN A 450 0.05 -18.06 -34.20
N GLY A 451 0.79 -17.37 -33.32
CA GLY A 451 2.24 -17.51 -33.15
C GLY A 451 2.69 -18.72 -32.32
N GLY A 452 1.75 -19.54 -31.83
CA GLY A 452 2.03 -20.70 -30.99
C GLY A 452 2.23 -20.37 -29.51
N GLU A 453 2.09 -19.13 -29.10
CA GLU A 453 2.14 -18.71 -27.69
C GLU A 453 0.87 -19.14 -26.95
N ARG A 454 0.99 -19.39 -25.65
CA ARG A 454 -0.12 -19.81 -24.79
C ARG A 454 -0.28 -18.84 -23.62
N TYR A 455 -1.46 -18.22 -23.51
CA TYR A 455 -1.86 -17.34 -22.41
C TYR A 455 -2.87 -18.06 -21.54
N ASN A 456 -2.65 -18.12 -20.22
CA ASN A 456 -3.51 -18.83 -19.30
C ASN A 456 -4.22 -17.87 -18.35
N MET A 457 -5.48 -18.15 -18.04
CA MET A 457 -6.27 -17.48 -17.03
C MET A 457 -6.91 -18.54 -16.11
N TRP A 458 -7.06 -18.23 -14.84
CA TRP A 458 -7.69 -19.12 -13.88
C TRP A 458 -8.95 -18.48 -13.29
N LEU A 459 -10.09 -19.16 -13.43
CA LEU A 459 -11.35 -18.74 -12.84
C LEU A 459 -11.54 -19.49 -11.52
N ALA A 460 -11.37 -18.78 -10.43
CA ALA A 460 -11.37 -19.31 -9.07
C ALA A 460 -12.81 -19.24 -8.48
N ILE A 461 -13.77 -19.93 -9.09
CA ILE A 461 -15.21 -19.83 -8.80
C ILE A 461 -15.52 -20.25 -7.36
N GLU A 462 -14.94 -21.36 -6.91
CA GLU A 462 -15.17 -21.95 -5.59
C GLU A 462 -14.24 -21.40 -4.52
N HIS A 463 -13.39 -20.41 -4.86
CA HIS A 463 -12.52 -19.73 -3.92
C HIS A 463 -13.30 -18.61 -3.20
N GLY A 464 -12.87 -18.23 -2.01
CA GLY A 464 -13.44 -17.07 -1.32
C GLY A 464 -12.89 -15.73 -1.80
N GLY A 465 -13.58 -14.63 -1.45
CA GLY A 465 -13.06 -13.27 -1.57
C GLY A 465 -12.94 -12.73 -3.00
N PHE A 466 -11.91 -11.91 -3.24
CA PHE A 466 -11.71 -11.19 -4.50
C PHE A 466 -11.57 -12.10 -5.74
N ALA A 467 -10.91 -13.25 -5.58
CA ALA A 467 -10.71 -14.19 -6.68
C ALA A 467 -12.04 -14.74 -7.22
N ALA A 468 -12.96 -15.12 -6.35
CA ALA A 468 -14.31 -15.56 -6.74
C ALA A 468 -15.10 -14.42 -7.38
N GLN A 469 -15.03 -13.20 -6.83
CA GLN A 469 -15.71 -12.04 -7.41
C GLN A 469 -15.24 -11.74 -8.83
N GLN A 470 -13.93 -11.82 -9.10
CA GLN A 470 -13.40 -11.66 -10.45
C GLN A 470 -13.84 -12.78 -11.39
N ALA A 471 -13.87 -14.02 -10.91
CA ALA A 471 -14.38 -15.14 -11.68
C ALA A 471 -15.86 -14.94 -12.05
N PHE A 472 -16.72 -14.59 -11.10
CA PHE A 472 -18.13 -14.31 -11.36
C PHE A 472 -18.34 -13.09 -12.27
N LYS A 473 -17.55 -12.02 -12.11
CA LYS A 473 -17.60 -10.86 -13.00
C LYS A 473 -17.26 -11.25 -14.44
N TRP A 474 -16.31 -12.14 -14.63
CA TRP A 474 -15.94 -12.63 -15.93
C TRP A 474 -17.02 -13.56 -16.52
N LEU A 475 -17.56 -14.50 -15.72
CA LEU A 475 -18.67 -15.38 -16.12
C LEU A 475 -19.90 -14.58 -16.55
N ASN A 476 -20.31 -13.60 -15.76
CA ASN A 476 -21.42 -12.70 -16.11
C ASN A 476 -21.17 -11.95 -17.43
N LYS A 477 -19.93 -11.53 -17.70
CA LYS A 477 -19.57 -10.84 -18.95
C LYS A 477 -19.73 -11.72 -20.18
N ILE A 478 -19.57 -13.04 -20.04
CA ILE A 478 -19.77 -14.01 -21.14
C ILE A 478 -21.15 -14.63 -21.13
N GLY A 479 -22.05 -14.23 -20.21
CA GLY A 479 -23.41 -14.74 -20.11
C GLY A 479 -23.53 -16.14 -19.48
N SER A 480 -22.60 -16.51 -18.60
CA SER A 480 -22.61 -17.79 -17.86
C SER A 480 -23.12 -17.57 -16.44
N ASP A 481 -24.02 -18.43 -16.00
CA ASP A 481 -24.60 -18.48 -14.65
C ASP A 481 -23.92 -19.56 -13.76
N ALA A 482 -22.83 -20.16 -14.20
CA ALA A 482 -22.13 -21.23 -13.49
C ALA A 482 -21.69 -20.79 -12.10
N THR A 483 -22.01 -21.59 -11.08
CA THR A 483 -21.69 -21.35 -9.68
C THR A 483 -20.60 -22.27 -9.14
N SER A 484 -20.25 -23.30 -9.90
CA SER A 484 -19.19 -24.27 -9.56
C SER A 484 -18.21 -24.49 -10.72
N VAL A 485 -17.03 -25.02 -10.39
CA VAL A 485 -16.02 -25.40 -11.41
C VAL A 485 -16.54 -26.46 -12.37
N SER A 486 -17.36 -27.38 -11.89
CA SER A 486 -17.96 -28.45 -12.70
C SER A 486 -18.97 -27.92 -13.72
N GLU A 487 -19.90 -27.05 -13.30
CA GLU A 487 -20.86 -26.38 -14.18
C GLU A 487 -20.16 -25.53 -15.24
N ALA A 488 -19.17 -24.74 -14.82
CA ALA A 488 -18.38 -23.88 -15.70
C ALA A 488 -17.64 -24.68 -16.79
N LEU A 489 -17.06 -25.83 -16.43
CA LEU A 489 -16.40 -26.71 -17.38
C LEU A 489 -17.37 -27.38 -18.34
N GLU A 490 -18.56 -27.81 -17.87
CA GLU A 490 -19.60 -28.37 -18.72
C GLU A 490 -20.09 -27.35 -19.75
N GLU A 491 -20.34 -26.11 -19.34
CA GLU A 491 -20.71 -25.03 -20.26
C GLU A 491 -19.59 -24.73 -21.28
N ALA A 492 -18.35 -24.63 -20.81
CA ALA A 492 -17.20 -24.32 -21.66
C ALA A 492 -16.94 -25.42 -22.71
N LEU A 493 -16.99 -26.70 -22.29
CA LEU A 493 -16.74 -27.85 -23.15
C LEU A 493 -17.92 -28.15 -24.11
N SER A 494 -19.14 -27.76 -23.74
CA SER A 494 -20.31 -27.84 -24.63
C SER A 494 -20.33 -26.73 -25.69
N GLY A 495 -19.35 -25.81 -25.68
CA GLY A 495 -19.28 -24.71 -26.65
C GLY A 495 -20.22 -23.53 -26.34
N ARG A 496 -20.80 -23.45 -25.15
CA ARG A 496 -21.65 -22.31 -24.74
C ARG A 496 -20.85 -21.03 -24.55
N TRP A 497 -19.56 -21.15 -24.19
CA TRP A 497 -18.72 -19.97 -23.96
C TRP A 497 -18.22 -19.40 -25.29
N PRO A 498 -18.30 -18.09 -25.49
CA PRO A 498 -17.88 -17.47 -26.75
C PRO A 498 -16.37 -17.55 -26.90
N MET A 499 -15.91 -17.94 -28.11
CA MET A 499 -14.50 -17.91 -28.47
C MET A 499 -14.12 -16.48 -28.87
N PRO A 500 -13.24 -15.78 -28.12
CA PRO A 500 -12.83 -14.45 -28.50
C PRO A 500 -11.89 -14.48 -29.71
N ARG A 501 -12.07 -13.58 -30.66
CA ARG A 501 -11.12 -13.41 -31.77
C ARG A 501 -9.79 -12.82 -31.34
N ARG A 502 -9.82 -11.94 -30.30
CA ARG A 502 -8.65 -11.29 -29.72
C ARG A 502 -8.80 -11.22 -28.21
N ILE A 503 -7.71 -11.33 -27.51
CA ILE A 503 -7.62 -11.09 -26.08
C ILE A 503 -6.70 -9.89 -25.84
N GLN A 504 -7.03 -9.10 -24.84
CA GLN A 504 -6.18 -8.01 -24.40
C GLN A 504 -5.27 -8.54 -23.30
N CYS A 505 -3.98 -8.53 -23.56
CA CYS A 505 -2.96 -9.03 -22.67
C CYS A 505 -2.22 -7.85 -22.03
N LYS A 506 -1.98 -7.91 -20.72
CA LYS A 506 -1.01 -7.04 -20.03
C LYS A 506 0.24 -7.86 -19.76
N GLN A 507 1.40 -7.28 -19.98
CA GLN A 507 2.67 -8.00 -19.85
C GLN A 507 3.24 -7.81 -18.44
N ASP A 508 2.61 -8.47 -17.44
CA ASP A 508 3.13 -8.54 -16.07
C ASP A 508 3.56 -9.96 -15.64
N GLY A 509 3.60 -10.89 -16.62
CA GLY A 509 4.06 -12.26 -16.40
C GLY A 509 3.18 -13.13 -15.50
N LYS A 510 2.02 -12.62 -15.00
CA LYS A 510 1.04 -13.39 -14.24
C LYS A 510 -0.37 -12.97 -14.63
N TRP A 511 -1.13 -13.96 -15.04
CA TRP A 511 -2.57 -13.91 -15.33
C TRP A 511 -3.36 -14.34 -14.12
#